data_cab9e25e873cd2f0a57220421ece34e7
#
_entry.id   cab9e25e873cd2f0a57220421ece34e7
#
_cell.length_a   1.000
_cell.length_b   1.000
_cell.length_c   1.000
_cell.angle_alpha   90.00
_cell.angle_beta   90.00
_cell.angle_gamma   90.00
#
_symmetry.space_group_name_H-M   'P 1'
#
loop_
_entity.id
_entity.type
_entity.pdbx_description
1 polymer ?
#
loop_
_entity_poly.entity_id
_entity_poly.type
_entity_poly.pdbx_seq_one_letter_code
_entity_poly.pdbx_strand_id
1 'polypeptide(L)'
;MQYLHPAKWSGARNAWQVRDGLWRMGRAEWVDATGWQQMLADGVATVIDVRTPPEIKAREHDPAPAVPAAIERIHLPVEDIHHESFWQRHAPYPMHPDAYHDTMETFGDRVATAIATVLESWETGGTVLHCTAGRDRTGLVLGLMLQLPDIPGGAADWEEQARVYASGAHGINEHHRTSPIPHPYESYLEPAEFQRELEDRLASYRRFLAEWPGARVQELLATSRND
;
A
#
# COMPACT_ATOMS: atom_id res chain seq x y z
N MET A 1 -13.83 14.34 5.45
CA MET A 1 -12.56 13.77 6.02
C MET A 1 -11.39 14.54 5.39
N GLN A 2 -10.37 14.87 6.18
CA GLN A 2 -9.14 15.47 5.66
C GLN A 2 -8.19 14.35 5.24
N TYR A 3 -7.65 14.43 4.02
CA TYR A 3 -6.66 13.46 3.52
C TYR A 3 -5.25 13.76 4.03
N LEU A 4 -4.33 12.82 3.83
CA LEU A 4 -2.90 12.99 4.09
C LEU A 4 -2.29 14.07 3.19
N HIS A 5 -1.07 14.49 3.51
CA HIS A 5 -0.31 15.37 2.63
C HIS A 5 0.18 14.61 1.39
N PRO A 6 -0.11 15.08 0.17
CA PRO A 6 0.38 14.44 -1.04
C PRO A 6 1.89 14.63 -1.17
N ALA A 7 2.60 13.57 -1.52
CA ALA A 7 3.97 13.67 -2.00
C ALA A 7 3.95 14.19 -3.45
N LYS A 8 4.69 15.24 -3.71
CA LYS A 8 4.68 15.94 -5.01
C LYS A 8 5.80 15.44 -5.94
N TRP A 9 5.93 14.12 -6.05
CA TRP A 9 6.91 13.49 -6.93
C TRP A 9 6.38 13.40 -8.36
N SER A 10 7.17 13.87 -9.31
CA SER A 10 6.79 13.89 -10.72
C SER A 10 6.51 12.46 -11.23
N GLY A 11 5.41 12.30 -11.94
CA GLY A 11 4.95 11.00 -12.41
C GLY A 11 4.28 10.12 -11.35
N ALA A 12 4.65 10.21 -10.06
CA ALA A 12 4.01 9.41 -9.01
C ALA A 12 2.50 9.63 -8.97
N ARG A 13 1.76 8.55 -8.74
CA ARG A 13 0.30 8.56 -8.59
C ARG A 13 -0.08 8.01 -7.24
N ASN A 14 -1.11 8.59 -6.65
CA ASN A 14 -1.62 8.16 -5.34
C ASN A 14 -0.51 8.15 -4.26
N ALA A 15 0.38 9.14 -4.30
CA ALA A 15 1.53 9.25 -3.41
C ALA A 15 1.23 10.17 -2.23
N TRP A 16 1.37 9.63 -1.00
CA TRP A 16 0.99 10.31 0.24
C TRP A 16 2.02 10.05 1.34
N GLN A 17 2.31 11.07 2.13
CA GLN A 17 3.10 10.91 3.35
C GLN A 17 2.19 10.37 4.47
N VAL A 18 2.51 9.17 4.96
CA VAL A 18 1.78 8.51 6.06
C VAL A 18 2.24 9.04 7.40
N ARG A 19 3.54 9.07 7.59
CA ARG A 19 4.26 9.65 8.74
C ARG A 19 5.60 10.19 8.27
N ASP A 20 6.33 10.84 9.16
CA ASP A 20 7.68 11.31 8.83
C ASP A 20 8.57 10.13 8.39
N GLY A 21 9.20 10.26 7.23
CA GLY A 21 10.02 9.20 6.63
C GLY A 21 9.23 7.99 6.09
N LEU A 22 7.91 8.00 6.11
CA LEU A 22 7.09 6.90 5.60
C LEU A 22 6.03 7.37 4.61
N TRP A 23 6.02 6.78 3.42
CA TRP A 23 5.06 7.09 2.35
C TRP A 23 4.38 5.86 1.80
N ARG A 24 3.25 6.10 1.15
CA ARG A 24 2.55 5.13 0.30
C ARG A 24 2.37 5.69 -1.10
N MET A 25 2.30 4.85 -2.12
CA MET A 25 1.96 5.28 -3.48
C MET A 25 1.35 4.15 -4.32
N GLY A 26 0.94 4.48 -5.54
CA GLY A 26 0.67 3.51 -6.59
C GLY A 26 1.97 2.97 -7.20
N ARG A 27 1.85 2.21 -8.27
CA ARG A 27 2.97 1.50 -8.90
C ARG A 27 4.14 2.43 -9.26
N ALA A 28 5.34 1.99 -8.95
CA ALA A 28 6.57 2.77 -9.11
C ALA A 28 6.92 3.09 -10.57
N GLU A 29 6.41 2.33 -11.53
CA GLU A 29 6.64 2.54 -12.97
C GLU A 29 6.03 3.84 -13.50
N TRP A 30 5.15 4.49 -12.75
CA TRP A 30 4.62 5.82 -13.09
C TRP A 30 5.59 6.97 -12.78
N VAL A 31 6.55 6.72 -11.88
CA VAL A 31 7.52 7.74 -11.46
C VAL A 31 8.50 8.02 -12.58
N ASP A 32 8.61 9.27 -13.01
CA ASP A 32 9.59 9.68 -14.00
C ASP A 32 10.97 10.01 -13.38
N ALA A 33 11.95 10.34 -14.21
CA ALA A 33 13.31 10.61 -13.75
C ALA A 33 13.37 11.77 -12.72
N THR A 34 12.54 12.80 -12.89
CA THR A 34 12.44 13.93 -11.97
C THR A 34 11.85 13.47 -10.64
N GLY A 35 10.79 12.65 -10.69
CA GLY A 35 10.16 12.09 -9.48
C GLY A 35 11.11 11.25 -8.64
N TRP A 36 11.93 10.41 -9.27
CA TRP A 36 12.94 9.64 -8.56
C TRP A 36 13.99 10.54 -7.86
N GLN A 37 14.40 11.65 -8.49
CA GLN A 37 15.30 12.60 -7.84
C GLN A 37 14.62 13.34 -6.68
N GLN A 38 13.34 13.66 -6.81
CA GLN A 38 12.55 14.26 -5.74
C GLN A 38 12.38 13.30 -4.56
N MET A 39 12.10 12.02 -4.81
CA MET A 39 12.07 10.99 -3.76
C MET A 39 13.39 10.92 -3.01
N LEU A 40 14.51 10.91 -3.73
CA LEU A 40 15.84 10.92 -3.10
C LEU A 40 16.09 12.18 -2.28
N ALA A 41 15.66 13.36 -2.78
CA ALA A 41 15.79 14.63 -2.07
C ALA A 41 14.93 14.68 -0.79
N ASP A 42 13.78 13.99 -0.77
CA ASP A 42 12.92 13.83 0.40
C ASP A 42 13.42 12.76 1.38
N GLY A 43 14.60 12.15 1.10
CA GLY A 43 15.26 11.16 1.95
C GLY A 43 14.77 9.73 1.76
N VAL A 44 14.05 9.43 0.68
CA VAL A 44 13.66 8.04 0.35
C VAL A 44 14.91 7.21 0.07
N ALA A 45 15.12 6.18 0.87
CA ALA A 45 16.19 5.21 0.73
C ALA A 45 15.69 3.84 0.23
N THR A 46 14.43 3.50 0.52
CA THR A 46 13.87 2.18 0.17
C THR A 46 12.47 2.31 -0.45
N VAL A 47 12.23 1.54 -1.50
CA VAL A 47 10.91 1.36 -2.13
C VAL A 47 10.55 -0.11 -2.10
N ILE A 48 9.45 -0.45 -1.40
CA ILE A 48 8.97 -1.81 -1.19
C ILE A 48 7.74 -2.07 -2.05
N ASP A 49 7.84 -3.05 -2.94
CA ASP A 49 6.79 -3.49 -3.86
C ASP A 49 6.17 -4.80 -3.36
N VAL A 50 4.88 -4.76 -3.01
CA VAL A 50 4.16 -5.93 -2.49
C VAL A 50 3.29 -6.64 -3.53
N ARG A 51 3.48 -6.36 -4.81
CA ARG A 51 2.74 -6.95 -5.92
C ARG A 51 3.22 -8.36 -6.26
N THR A 52 2.33 -9.13 -6.89
CA THR A 52 2.72 -10.41 -7.49
C THR A 52 3.66 -10.20 -8.71
N PRO A 53 4.55 -11.14 -9.03
CA PRO A 53 5.51 -10.99 -10.12
C PRO A 53 4.93 -10.61 -11.49
N PRO A 54 3.76 -11.12 -11.93
CA PRO A 54 3.17 -10.72 -13.22
C PRO A 54 2.75 -9.25 -13.31
N GLU A 55 2.54 -8.57 -12.16
CA GLU A 55 2.12 -7.17 -12.14
C GLU A 55 3.27 -6.18 -12.34
N ILE A 56 4.53 -6.61 -12.17
CA ILE A 56 5.73 -5.74 -12.23
C ILE A 56 6.15 -5.43 -13.68
N LYS A 57 5.34 -5.76 -14.64
CA LYS A 57 5.67 -5.48 -16.04
C LYS A 57 5.50 -3.99 -16.34
N ALA A 58 6.55 -3.37 -16.87
CA ALA A 58 6.44 -2.07 -17.49
C ALA A 58 5.43 -2.13 -18.64
N ARG A 59 4.59 -1.10 -18.73
CA ARG A 59 3.61 -0.95 -19.81
C ARG A 59 4.17 0.01 -20.85
N GLU A 60 3.63 -0.04 -22.06
CA GLU A 60 4.08 0.77 -23.20
C GLU A 60 4.19 2.28 -22.88
N HIS A 61 3.33 2.77 -22.00
CA HIS A 61 3.28 4.19 -21.65
C HIS A 61 3.93 4.54 -20.31
N ASP A 62 4.59 3.57 -19.66
CA ASP A 62 5.32 3.86 -18.43
C ASP A 62 6.65 4.54 -18.78
N PRO A 63 7.04 5.59 -18.03
CA PRO A 63 8.40 6.08 -18.12
C PRO A 63 9.36 4.95 -17.69
N ALA A 64 10.52 4.88 -18.34
CA ALA A 64 11.55 3.88 -18.04
C ALA A 64 12.86 4.56 -17.57
N PRO A 65 12.82 5.41 -16.53
CA PRO A 65 13.99 6.09 -16.04
C PRO A 65 14.91 5.14 -15.28
N ALA A 66 16.19 5.45 -15.24
CA ALA A 66 17.09 4.83 -14.31
C ALA A 66 16.71 5.25 -12.87
N VAL A 67 16.48 4.27 -12.01
CA VAL A 67 16.29 4.51 -10.58
C VAL A 67 17.64 4.89 -9.95
N PRO A 68 17.71 5.94 -9.10
CA PRO A 68 18.96 6.31 -8.44
C PRO A 68 19.53 5.12 -7.65
N ALA A 69 20.83 4.87 -7.77
CA ALA A 69 21.49 3.75 -7.09
C ALA A 69 21.45 3.85 -5.55
N ALA A 70 21.14 5.03 -5.02
CA ALA A 70 20.96 5.25 -3.59
C ALA A 70 19.57 4.83 -3.08
N ILE A 71 18.62 4.47 -3.98
CA ILE A 71 17.30 3.96 -3.60
C ILE A 71 17.28 2.45 -3.82
N GLU A 72 17.18 1.71 -2.75
CA GLU A 72 16.98 0.27 -2.79
C GLU A 72 15.54 -0.08 -3.20
N ARG A 73 15.39 -1.11 -4.02
CA ARG A 73 14.08 -1.64 -4.40
C ARG A 73 13.94 -3.06 -3.90
N ILE A 74 12.98 -3.28 -3.00
CA ILE A 74 12.69 -4.58 -2.41
C ILE A 74 11.37 -5.09 -2.96
N HIS A 75 11.35 -6.31 -3.47
CA HIS A 75 10.15 -6.97 -3.97
C HIS A 75 9.71 -8.08 -3.01
N LEU A 76 8.54 -7.89 -2.37
CA LEU A 76 7.97 -8.79 -1.36
C LEU A 76 6.49 -9.05 -1.66
N PRO A 77 6.16 -9.97 -2.57
CA PRO A 77 4.77 -10.30 -2.87
C PRO A 77 4.03 -10.79 -1.64
N VAL A 78 2.96 -10.11 -1.24
CA VAL A 78 2.12 -10.54 -0.12
C VAL A 78 1.13 -11.64 -0.49
N GLU A 79 0.99 -11.96 -1.78
CA GLU A 79 0.13 -13.02 -2.29
C GLU A 79 0.96 -13.99 -3.14
N ASP A 80 0.53 -15.27 -3.19
CA ASP A 80 1.09 -16.26 -4.09
C ASP A 80 0.18 -16.46 -5.30
N ILE A 81 0.68 -16.16 -6.50
CA ILE A 81 -0.09 -16.30 -7.74
C ILE A 81 -0.48 -17.75 -8.03
N HIS A 82 0.23 -18.73 -7.47
CA HIS A 82 -0.05 -20.15 -7.68
C HIS A 82 -1.04 -20.74 -6.67
N HIS A 83 -1.58 -19.93 -5.72
CA HIS A 83 -2.57 -20.40 -4.76
C HIS A 83 -3.98 -20.40 -5.38
N GLU A 84 -4.29 -21.45 -6.13
CA GLU A 84 -5.51 -21.55 -6.96
C GLU A 84 -6.81 -21.26 -6.20
N SER A 85 -7.01 -21.84 -4.99
CA SER A 85 -8.25 -21.65 -4.24
C SER A 85 -8.45 -20.21 -3.73
N PHE A 86 -7.38 -19.47 -3.48
CA PHE A 86 -7.46 -18.04 -3.18
C PHE A 86 -7.94 -17.25 -4.39
N TRP A 87 -7.32 -17.47 -5.55
CA TRP A 87 -7.66 -16.75 -6.77
C TRP A 87 -9.03 -17.12 -7.35
N GLN A 88 -9.53 -18.32 -7.09
CA GLN A 88 -10.92 -18.66 -7.43
C GLN A 88 -11.96 -17.78 -6.69
N ARG A 89 -11.63 -17.30 -5.49
CA ARG A 89 -12.50 -16.41 -4.71
C ARG A 89 -12.28 -14.93 -4.99
N HIS A 90 -11.05 -14.54 -5.30
CA HIS A 90 -10.62 -13.15 -5.35
C HIS A 90 -10.15 -12.65 -6.72
N ALA A 91 -10.35 -13.44 -7.80
CA ALA A 91 -9.98 -12.98 -9.14
C ALA A 91 -10.84 -11.78 -9.59
N PRO A 92 -10.25 -10.82 -10.31
CA PRO A 92 -8.87 -10.80 -10.80
C PRO A 92 -7.84 -10.43 -9.73
N TYR A 93 -8.22 -9.82 -8.62
CA TYR A 93 -7.43 -9.52 -7.42
C TYR A 93 -8.33 -9.04 -6.27
N PRO A 94 -7.89 -9.14 -5.01
CA PRO A 94 -8.65 -8.67 -3.87
C PRO A 94 -8.67 -7.13 -3.88
N MET A 95 -9.83 -6.55 -4.20
CA MET A 95 -10.00 -5.11 -4.39
C MET A 95 -10.71 -4.42 -3.22
N HIS A 96 -11.03 -5.15 -2.15
CA HIS A 96 -11.82 -4.64 -1.03
C HIS A 96 -11.30 -5.17 0.30
N PRO A 97 -11.40 -4.41 1.41
CA PRO A 97 -10.98 -4.87 2.74
C PRO A 97 -11.66 -6.14 3.25
N ASP A 98 -12.82 -6.52 2.71
CA ASP A 98 -13.46 -7.81 3.03
C ASP A 98 -12.58 -9.02 2.67
N ALA A 99 -11.67 -8.87 1.70
CA ALA A 99 -10.70 -9.91 1.35
C ALA A 99 -9.53 -10.03 2.33
N TYR A 100 -9.37 -9.09 3.28
CA TYR A 100 -8.20 -9.07 4.15
C TYR A 100 -8.13 -10.26 5.10
N HIS A 101 -9.28 -10.78 5.56
CA HIS A 101 -9.31 -11.99 6.37
C HIS A 101 -8.75 -13.20 5.61
N ASP A 102 -9.26 -13.45 4.41
CA ASP A 102 -8.75 -14.53 3.55
C ASP A 102 -7.27 -14.35 3.20
N THR A 103 -6.85 -13.10 2.97
CA THR A 103 -5.44 -12.80 2.70
C THR A 103 -4.56 -13.14 3.90
N MET A 104 -5.00 -12.78 5.11
CA MET A 104 -4.25 -13.09 6.34
C MET A 104 -4.25 -14.57 6.69
N GLU A 105 -5.37 -15.27 6.49
CA GLU A 105 -5.45 -16.73 6.70
C GLU A 105 -4.54 -17.49 5.72
N THR A 106 -4.43 -16.99 4.48
CA THR A 106 -3.70 -17.69 3.42
C THR A 106 -2.23 -17.28 3.35
N PHE A 107 -1.91 -16.01 3.58
CA PHE A 107 -0.60 -15.40 3.34
C PHE A 107 -0.09 -14.55 4.51
N GLY A 108 -0.53 -14.82 5.73
CA GLY A 108 -0.17 -14.04 6.92
C GLY A 108 1.33 -13.87 7.11
N ASP A 109 2.12 -14.93 6.85
CA ASP A 109 3.59 -14.89 6.97
C ASP A 109 4.23 -13.93 5.95
N ARG A 110 3.70 -13.88 4.72
CA ARG A 110 4.17 -12.92 3.70
C ARG A 110 3.84 -11.48 4.08
N VAL A 111 2.64 -11.25 4.64
CA VAL A 111 2.25 -9.95 5.16
C VAL A 111 3.12 -9.54 6.35
N ALA A 112 3.41 -10.48 7.26
CA ALA A 112 4.31 -10.25 8.39
C ALA A 112 5.72 -9.88 7.91
N THR A 113 6.26 -10.59 6.93
CA THR A 113 7.56 -10.27 6.32
C THR A 113 7.56 -8.86 5.72
N ALA A 114 6.49 -8.48 5.02
CA ALA A 114 6.36 -7.13 4.46
C ALA A 114 6.33 -6.06 5.56
N ILE A 115 5.56 -6.28 6.64
CA ILE A 115 5.53 -5.36 7.80
C ILE A 115 6.92 -5.23 8.42
N ALA A 116 7.60 -6.33 8.71
CA ALA A 116 8.94 -6.33 9.31
C ALA A 116 9.94 -5.55 8.43
N THR A 117 9.94 -5.81 7.12
CA THR A 117 10.83 -5.11 6.19
C THR A 117 10.52 -3.60 6.10
N VAL A 118 9.23 -3.21 6.13
CA VAL A 118 8.87 -1.78 6.17
C VAL A 118 9.41 -1.12 7.44
N LEU A 119 9.25 -1.77 8.59
CA LEU A 119 9.75 -1.24 9.87
C LEU A 119 11.28 -1.09 9.85
N GLU A 120 12.01 -2.14 9.48
CA GLU A 120 13.48 -2.13 9.39
C GLU A 120 14.00 -1.07 8.42
N SER A 121 13.37 -0.95 7.24
CA SER A 121 13.75 0.07 6.26
C SER A 121 13.45 1.48 6.77
N TRP A 122 12.32 1.68 7.45
CA TRP A 122 11.93 2.98 7.98
C TRP A 122 12.80 3.46 9.15
N GLU A 123 13.35 2.54 9.94
CA GLU A 123 14.36 2.86 10.97
C GLU A 123 15.67 3.36 10.38
N THR A 124 16.03 2.90 9.18
CA THR A 124 17.30 3.22 8.52
C THR A 124 17.22 4.38 7.54
N GLY A 125 16.02 4.72 7.04
CA GLY A 125 15.84 5.79 6.07
C GLY A 125 14.39 5.93 5.60
N GLY A 126 14.15 6.88 4.73
CA GLY A 126 12.83 7.11 4.16
C GLY A 126 12.34 5.91 3.35
N THR A 127 11.13 5.44 3.63
CA THR A 127 10.56 4.22 3.06
C THR A 127 9.24 4.47 2.36
N VAL A 128 9.11 3.93 1.16
CA VAL A 128 7.87 3.96 0.36
C VAL A 128 7.33 2.54 0.22
N LEU A 129 6.09 2.32 0.64
CA LEU A 129 5.36 1.08 0.39
C LEU A 129 4.37 1.27 -0.76
N HIS A 130 4.35 0.33 -1.71
CA HIS A 130 3.40 0.40 -2.81
C HIS A 130 2.90 -0.97 -3.29
N CYS A 131 1.73 -0.94 -3.91
CA CYS A 131 1.20 -2.01 -4.77
C CYS A 131 0.85 -1.42 -6.15
N THR A 132 -0.14 -1.95 -6.87
CA THR A 132 -0.56 -1.40 -8.16
C THR A 132 -1.33 -0.08 -7.98
N ALA A 133 -2.44 -0.09 -7.27
CA ALA A 133 -3.25 1.09 -6.99
C ALA A 133 -2.71 1.95 -5.83
N GLY A 134 -1.90 1.36 -4.94
CA GLY A 134 -1.53 1.98 -3.67
C GLY A 134 -2.70 2.07 -2.69
N ARG A 135 -3.72 1.22 -2.81
CA ARG A 135 -4.94 1.21 -1.98
C ARG A 135 -5.03 -0.03 -1.10
N ASP A 136 -5.27 -1.21 -1.67
CA ASP A 136 -5.71 -2.38 -0.89
C ASP A 136 -4.54 -3.12 -0.20
N ARG A 137 -3.62 -3.75 -0.92
CA ARG A 137 -2.44 -4.43 -0.32
C ARG A 137 -1.59 -3.48 0.50
N THR A 138 -1.36 -2.28 0.00
CA THR A 138 -0.69 -1.19 0.75
C THR A 138 -1.48 -0.82 2.01
N GLY A 139 -2.80 -0.76 1.92
CA GLY A 139 -3.70 -0.49 3.06
C GLY A 139 -3.68 -1.60 4.10
N LEU A 140 -3.63 -2.87 3.68
CA LEU A 140 -3.50 -4.02 4.58
C LEU A 140 -2.21 -3.96 5.40
N VAL A 141 -1.07 -3.85 4.74
CA VAL A 141 0.25 -3.83 5.40
C VAL A 141 0.38 -2.62 6.33
N LEU A 142 0.05 -1.41 5.85
CA LEU A 142 0.10 -0.20 6.68
C LEU A 142 -0.89 -0.25 7.85
N GLY A 143 -2.10 -0.75 7.62
CA GLY A 143 -3.11 -0.84 8.66
C GLY A 143 -2.69 -1.71 9.82
N LEU A 144 -2.15 -2.89 9.55
CA LEU A 144 -1.63 -3.78 10.58
C LEU A 144 -0.40 -3.17 11.27
N MET A 145 0.55 -2.64 10.49
CA MET A 145 1.75 -1.99 11.04
C MET A 145 1.41 -0.84 11.98
N LEU A 146 0.46 0.01 11.61
CA LEU A 146 0.02 1.16 12.41
C LEU A 146 -0.76 0.78 13.68
N GLN A 147 -1.10 -0.50 13.90
CA GLN A 147 -1.62 -1.00 15.18
C GLN A 147 -0.52 -1.22 16.22
N LEU A 148 0.74 -1.26 15.82
CA LEU A 148 1.85 -1.54 16.73
C LEU A 148 2.13 -0.35 17.66
N PRO A 149 2.31 -0.57 18.98
CA PRO A 149 2.53 0.52 19.93
C PRO A 149 3.93 1.15 19.81
N ASP A 150 4.92 0.35 19.39
CA ASP A 150 6.35 0.70 19.46
C ASP A 150 6.89 1.28 18.13
N ILE A 151 6.02 1.81 17.28
CA ILE A 151 6.43 2.49 16.04
C ILE A 151 6.59 4.00 16.25
N PRO A 152 7.34 4.71 15.40
CA PRO A 152 7.43 6.16 15.46
C PRO A 152 6.05 6.83 15.42
N GLY A 153 5.73 7.61 16.46
CA GLY A 153 4.40 8.21 16.64
C GLY A 153 3.39 7.33 17.38
N GLY A 154 3.74 6.09 17.76
CA GLY A 154 2.88 5.15 18.49
C GLY A 154 1.78 4.53 17.61
N ALA A 155 0.92 3.71 18.21
CA ALA A 155 -0.22 3.11 17.51
C ALA A 155 -1.21 4.18 17.00
N ALA A 156 -1.68 4.00 15.77
CA ALA A 156 -2.68 4.89 15.17
C ALA A 156 -4.06 4.64 15.79
N ASP A 157 -4.78 5.70 16.08
CA ASP A 157 -6.21 5.61 16.39
C ASP A 157 -7.04 5.37 15.11
N TRP A 158 -8.35 5.18 15.30
CA TRP A 158 -9.23 4.93 14.16
C TRP A 158 -9.26 6.11 13.18
N GLU A 159 -9.18 7.34 13.64
CA GLU A 159 -9.23 8.52 12.76
C GLU A 159 -7.99 8.57 11.85
N GLU A 160 -6.82 8.28 12.39
CA GLU A 160 -5.58 8.17 11.61
C GLU A 160 -5.63 7.00 10.62
N GLN A 161 -6.06 5.81 11.07
CA GLN A 161 -6.22 4.63 10.23
C GLN A 161 -7.16 4.90 9.05
N ALA A 162 -8.34 5.49 9.33
CA ALA A 162 -9.31 5.84 8.31
C ALA A 162 -8.75 6.88 7.33
N ARG A 163 -8.03 7.89 7.81
CA ARG A 163 -7.40 8.91 6.98
C ARG A 163 -6.34 8.31 6.05
N VAL A 164 -5.50 7.41 6.56
CA VAL A 164 -4.46 6.72 5.77
C VAL A 164 -5.10 5.89 4.66
N TYR A 165 -6.13 5.09 4.97
CA TYR A 165 -6.81 4.28 3.96
C TYR A 165 -7.57 5.14 2.94
N ALA A 166 -8.35 6.12 3.41
CA ALA A 166 -9.15 7.00 2.57
C ALA A 166 -8.30 7.82 1.59
N SER A 167 -7.08 8.24 2.00
CA SER A 167 -6.16 8.92 1.09
C SER A 167 -5.76 8.05 -0.08
N GLY A 168 -5.50 6.76 0.16
CA GLY A 168 -5.21 5.79 -0.90
C GLY A 168 -6.40 5.54 -1.82
N ALA A 169 -7.62 5.47 -1.27
CA ALA A 169 -8.83 5.31 -2.07
C ALA A 169 -9.13 6.56 -2.91
N HIS A 170 -9.01 7.74 -2.32
CA HIS A 170 -9.19 9.01 -3.02
C HIS A 170 -8.18 9.21 -4.14
N GLY A 171 -6.90 9.00 -3.87
CA GLY A 171 -5.85 9.25 -4.86
C GLY A 171 -5.95 8.34 -6.09
N ILE A 172 -6.37 7.07 -5.92
CA ILE A 172 -6.57 6.20 -7.09
C ILE A 172 -7.86 6.56 -7.85
N ASN A 173 -8.92 7.00 -7.17
CA ASN A 173 -10.11 7.49 -7.83
C ASN A 173 -9.80 8.73 -8.69
N GLU A 174 -9.05 9.69 -8.16
CA GLU A 174 -8.59 10.87 -8.92
C GLU A 174 -7.67 10.49 -10.09
N HIS A 175 -6.83 9.46 -9.91
CA HIS A 175 -6.04 8.94 -11.03
C HIS A 175 -6.94 8.41 -12.15
N HIS A 176 -7.99 7.65 -11.84
CA HIS A 176 -8.95 7.16 -12.85
C HIS A 176 -9.64 8.30 -13.60
N ARG A 177 -9.92 9.43 -12.94
CA ARG A 177 -10.51 10.61 -13.56
C ARG A 177 -9.59 11.25 -14.61
N THR A 178 -8.29 11.21 -14.40
CA THR A 178 -7.30 11.95 -15.22
C THR A 178 -6.45 11.06 -16.12
N SER A 179 -6.50 9.74 -15.91
CA SER A 179 -5.70 8.80 -16.69
C SER A 179 -6.20 8.70 -18.13
N PRO A 180 -5.32 8.85 -19.13
CA PRO A 180 -5.68 8.60 -20.52
C PRO A 180 -5.87 7.11 -20.82
N ILE A 181 -5.44 6.22 -19.90
CA ILE A 181 -5.52 4.77 -20.06
C ILE A 181 -6.58 4.25 -19.08
N PRO A 182 -7.71 3.71 -19.58
CA PRO A 182 -8.72 3.14 -18.71
C PRO A 182 -8.18 1.93 -17.96
N HIS A 183 -8.57 1.80 -16.68
CA HIS A 183 -8.31 0.58 -15.93
C HIS A 183 -9.29 -0.52 -16.38
N PRO A 184 -8.86 -1.80 -16.51
CA PRO A 184 -9.72 -2.86 -17.05
C PRO A 184 -10.92 -3.22 -16.15
N TYR A 185 -10.88 -2.89 -14.87
CA TYR A 185 -11.88 -3.32 -13.88
C TYR A 185 -12.41 -2.19 -12.99
N GLU A 186 -11.77 -1.03 -13.01
CA GLU A 186 -12.15 0.12 -12.19
C GLU A 186 -12.27 1.37 -13.04
N SER A 187 -13.15 2.28 -12.63
CA SER A 187 -13.36 3.57 -13.27
C SER A 187 -13.45 4.68 -12.23
N TYR A 188 -13.41 5.91 -12.68
CA TYR A 188 -13.70 7.05 -11.82
C TYR A 188 -15.13 6.98 -11.28
N LEU A 189 -15.25 7.19 -9.98
CA LEU A 189 -16.52 7.33 -9.30
C LEU A 189 -16.79 8.81 -9.02
N GLU A 190 -17.99 9.27 -9.35
CA GLU A 190 -18.44 10.61 -9.00
C GLU A 190 -18.51 10.82 -7.47
N PRO A 191 -18.41 12.05 -6.95
CA PRO A 191 -18.22 12.29 -5.51
C PRO A 191 -19.22 11.57 -4.60
N ALA A 192 -20.51 11.54 -4.97
CA ALA A 192 -21.52 10.88 -4.15
C ALA A 192 -21.43 9.35 -4.18
N GLU A 193 -21.00 8.78 -5.29
CA GLU A 193 -20.77 7.35 -5.45
C GLU A 193 -19.47 6.94 -4.72
N PHE A 194 -18.41 7.71 -4.91
CA PHE A 194 -17.15 7.51 -4.21
C PHE A 194 -17.33 7.56 -2.69
N GLN A 195 -18.14 8.50 -2.18
CA GLN A 195 -18.38 8.60 -0.74
C GLN A 195 -19.06 7.34 -0.19
N ARG A 196 -20.07 6.78 -0.88
CA ARG A 196 -20.72 5.52 -0.48
C ARG A 196 -19.77 4.34 -0.50
N GLU A 197 -18.98 4.22 -1.57
CA GLU A 197 -17.96 3.17 -1.70
C GLU A 197 -16.89 3.28 -0.61
N LEU A 198 -16.45 4.49 -0.30
CA LEU A 198 -15.48 4.74 0.76
C LEU A 198 -16.03 4.38 2.15
N GLU A 199 -17.28 4.71 2.43
CA GLU A 199 -17.94 4.35 3.71
C GLU A 199 -18.03 2.84 3.89
N ASP A 200 -18.38 2.09 2.85
CA ASP A 200 -18.43 0.63 2.86
C ASP A 200 -17.04 0.02 3.10
N ARG A 201 -16.03 0.48 2.38
CA ARG A 201 -14.64 0.08 2.55
C ARG A 201 -14.11 0.38 3.95
N LEU A 202 -14.40 1.55 4.49
CA LEU A 202 -13.98 1.94 5.84
C LEU A 202 -14.68 1.10 6.91
N ALA A 203 -15.95 0.75 6.71
CA ALA A 203 -16.67 -0.14 7.63
C ALA A 203 -16.02 -1.54 7.66
N SER A 204 -15.70 -2.11 6.50
CA SER A 204 -15.01 -3.40 6.38
C SER A 204 -13.59 -3.34 6.97
N TYR A 205 -12.85 -2.28 6.66
CA TYR A 205 -11.50 -2.05 7.18
C TYR A 205 -11.48 -1.95 8.72
N ARG A 206 -12.46 -1.23 9.29
CA ARG A 206 -12.60 -1.11 10.74
C ARG A 206 -12.88 -2.44 11.43
N ARG A 207 -13.76 -3.27 10.85
CA ARG A 207 -14.05 -4.63 11.36
C ARG A 207 -12.78 -5.47 11.35
N PHE A 208 -12.05 -5.47 10.25
CA PHE A 208 -10.80 -6.20 10.13
C PHE A 208 -9.76 -5.76 11.19
N LEU A 209 -9.50 -4.45 11.32
CA LEU A 209 -8.53 -3.94 12.28
C LEU A 209 -8.92 -4.22 13.74
N ALA A 210 -10.21 -4.27 14.07
CA ALA A 210 -10.67 -4.62 15.41
C ALA A 210 -10.29 -6.06 15.80
N GLU A 211 -10.15 -6.96 14.84
CA GLU A 211 -9.72 -8.34 15.05
C GLU A 211 -8.18 -8.51 15.06
N TRP A 212 -7.47 -7.47 14.66
CA TRP A 212 -6.00 -7.43 14.59
C TRP A 212 -5.42 -6.34 15.50
N PRO A 213 -5.66 -6.34 16.82
CA PRO A 213 -5.03 -5.38 17.74
C PRO A 213 -3.51 -5.51 17.71
N GLY A 214 -2.79 -4.47 18.12
CA GLY A 214 -1.33 -4.44 18.07
C GLY A 214 -0.64 -5.67 18.70
N ALA A 215 -1.18 -6.21 19.80
CA ALA A 215 -0.65 -7.43 20.42
C ALA A 215 -0.69 -8.63 19.46
N ARG A 216 -1.78 -8.81 18.72
CA ARG A 216 -1.91 -9.89 17.73
C ARG A 216 -0.95 -9.71 16.56
N VAL A 217 -0.71 -8.45 16.13
CA VAL A 217 0.29 -8.16 15.10
C VAL A 217 1.70 -8.45 15.62
N GLN A 218 2.01 -8.12 16.88
CA GLN A 218 3.30 -8.46 17.49
C GLN A 218 3.51 -9.99 17.56
N GLU A 219 2.50 -10.76 17.93
CA GLU A 219 2.55 -12.23 17.92
C GLU A 219 2.83 -12.78 16.51
N LEU A 220 2.15 -12.25 15.49
CA LEU A 220 2.37 -12.62 14.10
C LEU A 220 3.83 -12.37 13.69
N LEU A 221 4.38 -11.19 14.00
CA LEU A 221 5.76 -10.84 13.67
C LEU A 221 6.79 -11.71 14.42
N ALA A 222 6.48 -12.13 15.65
CA ALA A 222 7.36 -12.98 16.44
C ALA A 222 7.41 -14.43 15.90
N THR A 223 6.29 -14.95 15.39
CA THR A 223 6.22 -16.30 14.82
C THR A 223 6.91 -16.37 13.46
N SER A 224 6.72 -15.39 12.60
CA SER A 224 7.31 -15.36 11.24
C SER A 224 8.83 -15.16 11.21
N ARG A 225 9.46 -14.77 12.33
CA ARG A 225 10.94 -14.64 12.45
C ARG A 225 11.64 -15.96 12.81
N ASN A 226 10.90 -16.99 13.19
CA ASN A 226 11.44 -18.26 13.67
C ASN A 226 11.41 -19.38 12.61
N ASP A 227 10.83 -19.13 11.45
CA ASP A 227 10.76 -20.01 10.28
C ASP A 227 11.76 -19.54 9.18
#